data_09bd716f008f1d9983bf4db7f3b54c24
#
_entry.id   09bd716f008f1d9983bf4db7f3b54c24
#
_cell.length_a   1.000
_cell.length_b   1.000
_cell.length_c   1.000
_cell.angle_alpha   90.00
_cell.angle_beta   90.00
_cell.angle_gamma   90.00
#
_symmetry.space_group_name_H-M   'P 1'
#
loop_
_entity.id
_entity.type
_entity.pdbx_description
1 polymer ?
#
loop_
_entity_poly.entity_id
_entity_poly.type
_entity_poly.pdbx_seq_one_letter_code
_entity_poly.pdbx_strand_id
1 'polypeptide(L)'
;MSEKELKDFIYIVDDEKSLLDSLFITLKTSGFENVATFNDGRAILDIFPLTDCRVMLLDLFMPEMSGEEILEQVRLRCPHVQVVVVSGVNETDTAVRCIKNGAFDYLVKPVDPQRLVTTVRRAMDHALLVAQNEQLRSRLLSGRPDHPEYFEDIISNDLRMKSIFSYLEVIAPASDPVLITGETGTGKDLIASSIHRASRRKGRFVSLNTAGLDDNIFSDTLFGHVRGAFTDARKNRKGLVEEAAHGTLFLDEIGDLSPASQVKLLKLTQDNVYWPLGSDRPEASSARIITATNRDLDERLGRGKFRRDLYYRINTYRVHLPPLRERGDDIVLLARYYLEKACAELNREREELRPDLAMLLKSYDYPGNIRELRSLIFASMARGGPDVIREILSERAGPDFVPPGVQSFDQSQKQWTCPDPLPTLSQAVSLLIDQAMEKSGGNQAGAARILGISRQALNRRIKKT
;
A
#
# COMPACT_ATOMS: atom_id res chain seq x y z
N MET A 1 8.20 7.10 24.41
CA MET A 1 7.19 6.58 25.38
C MET A 1 7.32 5.08 25.34
N SER A 2 7.65 4.47 26.48
CA SER A 2 7.91 3.05 26.68
C SER A 2 6.77 2.20 26.14
N GLU A 3 7.09 1.21 25.28
CA GLU A 3 6.21 0.09 24.96
C GLU A 3 5.77 -0.54 26.27
N LYS A 4 4.49 -0.38 26.63
CA LYS A 4 3.87 -1.23 27.62
C LYS A 4 3.91 -2.65 27.05
N GLU A 5 4.78 -3.50 27.59
CA GLU A 5 4.70 -4.94 27.39
C GLU A 5 3.25 -5.36 27.68
N LEU A 6 2.50 -5.68 26.64
CA LEU A 6 1.19 -6.30 26.77
C LEU A 6 1.39 -7.63 27.48
N LYS A 7 0.94 -7.71 28.73
CA LYS A 7 1.00 -8.96 29.51
C LYS A 7 -0.05 -9.90 28.91
N ASP A 8 0.41 -10.93 28.25
CA ASP A 8 -0.44 -11.97 27.64
C ASP A 8 -1.03 -12.85 28.74
N PHE A 9 -2.28 -12.60 29.14
CA PHE A 9 -2.98 -13.34 30.19
C PHE A 9 -3.74 -14.56 29.64
N ILE A 10 -3.75 -15.65 30.43
CA ILE A 10 -4.64 -16.78 30.31
C ILE A 10 -5.74 -16.63 31.38
N TYR A 11 -6.99 -16.58 30.97
CA TYR A 11 -8.13 -16.54 31.89
C TYR A 11 -8.74 -17.92 32.03
N ILE A 12 -9.05 -18.34 33.26
CA ILE A 12 -9.73 -19.56 33.57
C ILE A 12 -11.07 -19.19 34.21
N VAL A 13 -12.18 -19.63 33.62
CA VAL A 13 -13.54 -19.31 34.05
C VAL A 13 -14.28 -20.62 34.30
N ASP A 14 -14.56 -20.90 35.57
CA ASP A 14 -15.22 -22.13 36.03
C ASP A 14 -15.80 -21.90 37.43
N ASP A 15 -16.98 -22.37 37.73
CA ASP A 15 -17.60 -22.18 39.06
C ASP A 15 -17.03 -23.15 40.12
N GLU A 16 -16.35 -24.21 39.69
CA GLU A 16 -15.73 -25.19 40.57
C GLU A 16 -14.32 -24.74 41.02
N LYS A 17 -14.22 -24.24 42.25
CA LYS A 17 -12.97 -23.74 42.80
C LYS A 17 -11.81 -24.74 42.83
N SER A 18 -12.11 -26.04 43.09
CA SER A 18 -11.11 -27.11 43.09
C SER A 18 -10.50 -27.31 41.68
N LEU A 19 -11.27 -27.14 40.63
CA LEU A 19 -10.79 -27.24 39.27
C LEU A 19 -10.02 -26.00 38.86
N LEU A 20 -10.49 -24.80 39.24
CA LEU A 20 -9.74 -23.55 39.03
C LEU A 20 -8.31 -23.64 39.60
N ASP A 21 -8.20 -24.09 40.88
CA ASP A 21 -6.91 -24.24 41.56
C ASP A 21 -6.01 -25.27 40.85
N SER A 22 -6.59 -26.41 40.40
CA SER A 22 -5.85 -27.46 39.68
C SER A 22 -5.34 -26.98 38.32
N LEU A 23 -6.18 -26.34 37.50
CA LEU A 23 -5.82 -25.79 36.19
C LEU A 23 -4.78 -24.66 36.34
N PHE A 24 -4.96 -23.78 37.33
CA PHE A 24 -4.04 -22.67 37.65
C PHE A 24 -2.65 -23.22 37.97
N ILE A 25 -2.55 -24.18 38.92
CA ILE A 25 -1.27 -24.81 39.32
C ILE A 25 -0.62 -25.47 38.11
N THR A 26 -1.40 -26.24 37.30
CA THR A 26 -0.87 -26.94 36.13
C THR A 26 -0.26 -25.96 35.11
N LEU A 27 -0.94 -24.84 34.83
CA LEU A 27 -0.42 -23.83 33.90
C LEU A 27 0.80 -23.11 34.47
N LYS A 28 0.77 -22.71 35.75
CA LYS A 28 1.89 -22.03 36.43
C LYS A 28 3.14 -22.91 36.44
N THR A 29 3.02 -24.19 36.78
CA THR A 29 4.15 -25.13 36.81
C THR A 29 4.68 -25.47 35.41
N SER A 30 3.86 -25.26 34.38
CA SER A 30 4.23 -25.47 32.96
C SER A 30 4.84 -24.23 32.29
N GLY A 31 5.10 -23.13 33.07
CA GLY A 31 5.82 -21.96 32.62
C GLY A 31 4.94 -20.80 32.13
N PHE A 32 3.62 -20.85 32.31
CA PHE A 32 2.74 -19.72 32.00
C PHE A 32 2.70 -18.73 33.18
N GLU A 33 3.28 -17.55 33.02
CA GLU A 33 3.44 -16.59 34.13
C GLU A 33 2.16 -15.79 34.42
N ASN A 34 1.35 -15.47 33.44
CA ASN A 34 0.18 -14.61 33.58
C ASN A 34 -1.11 -15.44 33.47
N VAL A 35 -1.59 -15.94 34.60
CA VAL A 35 -2.84 -16.71 34.70
C VAL A 35 -3.74 -16.06 35.74
N ALA A 36 -5.01 -15.82 35.38
CA ALA A 36 -6.05 -15.31 36.25
C ALA A 36 -7.25 -16.24 36.27
N THR A 37 -7.90 -16.36 37.41
CA THR A 37 -9.06 -17.26 37.62
C THR A 37 -10.31 -16.47 37.98
N PHE A 38 -11.44 -16.89 37.45
CA PHE A 38 -12.77 -16.32 37.66
C PHE A 38 -13.73 -17.45 38.02
N ASN A 39 -14.40 -17.33 39.13
CA ASN A 39 -15.40 -18.32 39.58
C ASN A 39 -16.84 -17.91 39.23
N ASP A 40 -17.01 -16.83 38.49
CA ASP A 40 -18.29 -16.32 38.04
C ASP A 40 -18.15 -15.80 36.58
N GLY A 41 -19.01 -16.28 35.71
CA GLY A 41 -19.03 -15.84 34.30
C GLY A 41 -19.37 -14.36 34.12
N ARG A 42 -20.11 -13.74 35.02
CA ARG A 42 -20.44 -12.31 34.97
C ARG A 42 -19.22 -11.44 35.17
N ALA A 43 -18.28 -11.85 36.04
CA ALA A 43 -17.05 -11.10 36.31
C ALA A 43 -16.21 -10.89 35.04
N ILE A 44 -16.34 -11.78 34.05
CA ILE A 44 -15.69 -11.63 32.74
C ILE A 44 -16.33 -10.50 31.93
N LEU A 45 -17.64 -10.32 31.99
CA LEU A 45 -18.34 -9.26 31.24
C LEU A 45 -18.01 -7.87 31.81
N ASP A 46 -17.77 -7.77 33.10
CA ASP A 46 -17.43 -6.50 33.78
C ASP A 46 -16.05 -5.96 33.39
N ILE A 47 -15.15 -6.84 32.93
CA ILE A 47 -13.78 -6.45 32.50
C ILE A 47 -13.62 -6.33 30.98
N PHE A 48 -14.72 -6.32 30.20
CA PHE A 48 -14.65 -6.07 28.77
C PHE A 48 -14.23 -4.61 28.48
N PRO A 49 -13.42 -4.36 27.44
CA PRO A 49 -12.84 -5.32 26.50
C PRO A 49 -11.63 -6.07 27.10
N LEU A 50 -11.49 -7.34 26.75
CA LEU A 50 -10.43 -8.24 27.27
C LEU A 50 -9.09 -7.99 26.57
N THR A 51 -8.53 -6.80 26.73
CA THR A 51 -7.36 -6.34 25.97
C THR A 51 -6.10 -7.13 26.27
N ASP A 52 -5.96 -7.62 27.51
CA ASP A 52 -4.77 -8.35 27.97
C ASP A 52 -4.92 -9.88 27.88
N CYS A 53 -6.14 -10.38 27.61
CA CYS A 53 -6.41 -11.81 27.50
C CYS A 53 -6.06 -12.33 26.10
N ARG A 54 -5.31 -13.45 26.02
CA ARG A 54 -5.02 -14.16 24.78
C ARG A 54 -5.75 -15.48 24.67
N VAL A 55 -5.86 -16.21 25.79
CA VAL A 55 -6.52 -17.50 25.86
C VAL A 55 -7.48 -17.51 27.03
N MET A 56 -8.67 -18.03 26.81
CA MET A 56 -9.68 -18.26 27.84
C MET A 56 -10.01 -19.74 27.92
N LEU A 57 -9.85 -20.35 29.09
CA LEU A 57 -10.39 -21.64 29.42
C LEU A 57 -11.77 -21.41 30.02
N LEU A 58 -12.82 -21.96 29.42
CA LEU A 58 -14.21 -21.63 29.74
C LEU A 58 -15.04 -22.87 29.99
N ASP A 59 -15.62 -23.00 31.19
CA ASP A 59 -16.66 -24.00 31.43
C ASP A 59 -18.00 -23.61 30.78
N LEU A 60 -18.71 -24.59 30.27
CA LEU A 60 -20.04 -24.40 29.67
C LEU A 60 -21.15 -24.31 30.71
N PHE A 61 -21.02 -25.05 31.79
CA PHE A 61 -22.08 -25.25 32.77
C PHE A 61 -21.77 -24.49 34.06
N MET A 62 -22.08 -23.21 34.07
CA MET A 62 -21.98 -22.41 35.27
C MET A 62 -23.33 -21.86 35.70
N PRO A 63 -23.55 -21.68 37.03
CA PRO A 63 -24.75 -21.01 37.54
C PRO A 63 -24.85 -19.60 36.94
N GLU A 64 -26.08 -19.11 36.80
CA GLU A 64 -26.43 -17.76 36.41
C GLU A 64 -26.11 -17.32 34.96
N MET A 65 -25.01 -17.76 34.33
CA MET A 65 -24.67 -17.48 32.93
C MET A 65 -24.02 -18.71 32.30
N SER A 66 -24.50 -19.11 31.14
CA SER A 66 -23.91 -20.24 30.42
C SER A 66 -22.60 -19.86 29.74
N GLY A 67 -21.65 -20.81 29.68
CA GLY A 67 -20.39 -20.56 28.95
C GLY A 67 -20.63 -20.38 27.45
N GLU A 68 -21.71 -20.88 26.88
CA GLU A 68 -22.07 -20.64 25.47
C GLU A 68 -22.39 -19.16 25.21
N GLU A 69 -23.08 -18.48 26.15
CA GLU A 69 -23.35 -17.03 26.06
C GLU A 69 -22.05 -16.20 26.16
N ILE A 70 -21.14 -16.60 27.07
CA ILE A 70 -19.82 -15.94 27.17
C ILE A 70 -19.01 -16.14 25.91
N LEU A 71 -18.99 -17.35 25.33
CA LEU A 71 -18.29 -17.65 24.08
C LEU A 71 -18.78 -16.73 22.94
N GLU A 72 -20.11 -16.56 22.82
CA GLU A 72 -20.70 -15.68 21.81
C GLU A 72 -20.29 -14.21 22.02
N GLN A 73 -20.33 -13.71 23.26
CA GLN A 73 -19.91 -12.34 23.58
C GLN A 73 -18.42 -12.10 23.33
N VAL A 74 -17.56 -13.05 23.72
CA VAL A 74 -16.11 -12.98 23.46
C VAL A 74 -15.84 -12.97 21.97
N ARG A 75 -16.51 -13.83 21.19
CA ARG A 75 -16.36 -13.87 19.75
C ARG A 75 -16.72 -12.54 19.06
N LEU A 76 -17.82 -11.90 19.52
CA LEU A 76 -18.30 -10.65 18.94
C LEU A 76 -17.45 -9.44 19.32
N ARG A 77 -16.99 -9.36 20.57
CA ARG A 77 -16.33 -8.18 21.11
C ARG A 77 -14.81 -8.28 21.19
N CYS A 78 -14.27 -9.51 21.30
CA CYS A 78 -12.86 -9.78 21.50
C CYS A 78 -12.37 -10.94 20.59
N PRO A 79 -12.45 -10.81 19.25
CA PRO A 79 -12.16 -11.91 18.32
C PRO A 79 -10.69 -12.38 18.37
N HIS A 80 -9.81 -11.63 19.02
CA HIS A 80 -8.41 -11.98 19.24
C HIS A 80 -8.21 -13.01 20.37
N VAL A 81 -9.22 -13.19 21.25
CA VAL A 81 -9.15 -14.13 22.37
C VAL A 81 -9.49 -15.54 21.86
N GLN A 82 -8.59 -16.49 22.10
CA GLN A 82 -8.83 -17.89 21.76
C GLN A 82 -9.52 -18.60 22.92
N VAL A 83 -10.77 -19.03 22.72
CA VAL A 83 -11.55 -19.70 23.75
C VAL A 83 -11.38 -21.20 23.62
N VAL A 84 -10.87 -21.86 24.67
CA VAL A 84 -10.81 -23.30 24.84
C VAL A 84 -11.90 -23.71 25.83
N VAL A 85 -12.88 -24.46 25.36
CA VAL A 85 -13.98 -24.91 26.20
C VAL A 85 -13.51 -26.11 27.05
N VAL A 86 -13.84 -26.10 28.36
CA VAL A 86 -13.54 -27.17 29.30
C VAL A 86 -14.87 -27.65 29.91
N SER A 87 -15.32 -28.86 29.62
CA SER A 87 -16.66 -29.30 30.05
C SER A 87 -16.69 -30.76 30.49
N GLY A 88 -17.59 -31.06 31.42
CA GLY A 88 -17.88 -32.46 31.89
C GLY A 88 -18.69 -33.31 30.90
N VAL A 89 -19.24 -32.67 29.86
CA VAL A 89 -20.08 -33.39 28.88
C VAL A 89 -19.21 -33.99 27.79
N ASN A 90 -19.26 -35.26 27.61
CA ASN A 90 -18.52 -36.00 26.57
C ASN A 90 -19.39 -36.30 25.36
N GLU A 91 -20.26 -35.38 24.95
CA GLU A 91 -21.11 -35.53 23.77
C GLU A 91 -20.44 -34.87 22.56
N THR A 92 -20.24 -35.64 21.49
CA THR A 92 -19.64 -35.20 20.25
C THR A 92 -20.40 -34.00 19.66
N ASP A 93 -21.73 -33.98 19.78
CA ASP A 93 -22.56 -32.89 19.23
C ASP A 93 -22.34 -31.58 19.94
N THR A 94 -22.14 -31.57 21.25
CA THR A 94 -21.80 -30.35 22.04
C THR A 94 -20.44 -29.82 21.66
N ALA A 95 -19.41 -30.68 21.53
CA ALA A 95 -18.07 -30.27 21.09
C ALA A 95 -18.10 -29.68 19.68
N VAL A 96 -18.79 -30.32 18.73
CA VAL A 96 -18.93 -29.80 17.35
C VAL A 96 -19.66 -28.46 17.33
N ARG A 97 -20.69 -28.28 18.16
CA ARG A 97 -21.42 -27.00 18.27
C ARG A 97 -20.52 -25.88 18.80
N CYS A 98 -19.74 -26.15 19.85
CA CYS A 98 -18.83 -25.16 20.40
C CYS A 98 -17.76 -24.74 19.37
N ILE A 99 -17.17 -25.68 18.64
CA ILE A 99 -16.19 -25.36 17.56
C ILE A 99 -16.85 -24.54 16.44
N LYS A 100 -18.07 -24.90 16.00
CA LYS A 100 -18.83 -24.12 15.01
C LYS A 100 -19.13 -22.69 15.51
N ASN A 101 -19.36 -22.53 16.81
CA ASN A 101 -19.61 -21.23 17.45
C ASN A 101 -18.33 -20.45 17.73
N GLY A 102 -17.14 -20.96 17.33
CA GLY A 102 -15.87 -20.23 17.33
C GLY A 102 -14.97 -20.54 18.51
N ALA A 103 -15.20 -21.62 19.26
CA ALA A 103 -14.21 -22.12 20.20
C ALA A 103 -12.97 -22.64 19.44
N PHE A 104 -11.80 -22.38 19.99
CA PHE A 104 -10.52 -22.84 19.42
C PHE A 104 -10.34 -24.34 19.59
N ASP A 105 -10.69 -24.89 20.75
CA ASP A 105 -10.62 -26.33 21.06
C ASP A 105 -11.63 -26.68 22.17
N TYR A 106 -11.81 -27.99 22.40
CA TYR A 106 -12.70 -28.54 23.42
C TYR A 106 -11.97 -29.59 24.26
N LEU A 107 -11.98 -29.44 25.59
CA LEU A 107 -11.39 -30.33 26.55
C LEU A 107 -12.47 -30.95 27.44
N VAL A 108 -12.41 -32.27 27.67
CA VAL A 108 -13.36 -33.00 28.52
C VAL A 108 -12.79 -33.15 29.94
N LYS A 109 -13.58 -32.84 30.96
CA LYS A 109 -13.23 -33.06 32.37
C LYS A 109 -13.33 -34.61 32.69
N PRO A 110 -12.36 -35.20 33.43
CA PRO A 110 -11.16 -34.58 34.00
C PRO A 110 -10.11 -34.25 32.95
N VAL A 111 -9.50 -33.08 33.02
CA VAL A 111 -8.57 -32.60 31.99
C VAL A 111 -7.19 -33.20 32.21
N ASP A 112 -6.65 -33.86 31.21
CA ASP A 112 -5.27 -34.35 31.21
C ASP A 112 -4.29 -33.17 31.19
N PRO A 113 -3.33 -33.07 32.13
CA PRO A 113 -2.40 -31.95 32.23
C PRO A 113 -1.55 -31.72 30.96
N GLN A 114 -1.11 -32.78 30.27
CA GLN A 114 -0.29 -32.65 29.06
C GLN A 114 -1.12 -32.12 27.90
N ARG A 115 -2.38 -32.60 27.78
CA ARG A 115 -3.33 -32.15 26.78
C ARG A 115 -3.70 -30.67 27.00
N LEU A 116 -3.95 -30.27 28.27
CA LEU A 116 -4.20 -28.86 28.62
C LEU A 116 -3.05 -27.95 28.15
N VAL A 117 -1.83 -28.26 28.58
CA VAL A 117 -0.63 -27.44 28.27
C VAL A 117 -0.43 -27.35 26.74
N THR A 118 -0.56 -28.47 26.03
CA THR A 118 -0.41 -28.50 24.58
C THR A 118 -1.48 -27.65 23.89
N THR A 119 -2.73 -27.76 24.30
CA THR A 119 -3.85 -26.97 23.74
C THR A 119 -3.70 -25.49 24.01
N VAL A 120 -3.36 -25.10 25.27
CA VAL A 120 -3.13 -23.70 25.62
C VAL A 120 -1.95 -23.10 24.84
N ARG A 121 -0.85 -23.85 24.66
CA ARG A 121 0.30 -23.38 23.85
C ARG A 121 -0.09 -23.13 22.40
N ARG A 122 -0.82 -24.04 21.78
CA ARG A 122 -1.34 -23.87 20.43
C ARG A 122 -2.30 -22.67 20.30
N ALA A 123 -3.16 -22.47 21.32
CA ALA A 123 -4.06 -21.34 21.37
C ALA A 123 -3.29 -20.00 21.50
N MET A 124 -2.24 -19.96 22.32
CA MET A 124 -1.36 -18.78 22.45
C MET A 124 -0.64 -18.46 21.14
N ASP A 125 -0.06 -19.45 20.48
CA ASP A 125 0.61 -19.26 19.19
C ASP A 125 -0.36 -18.73 18.14
N HIS A 126 -1.58 -19.27 18.11
CA HIS A 126 -2.64 -18.80 17.20
C HIS A 126 -3.09 -17.38 17.54
N ALA A 127 -3.29 -17.05 18.82
CA ALA A 127 -3.63 -15.69 19.26
C ALA A 127 -2.58 -14.66 18.84
N LEU A 128 -1.29 -15.02 18.95
CA LEU A 128 -0.17 -14.17 18.52
C LEU A 128 -0.23 -13.91 17.00
N LEU A 129 -0.47 -14.95 16.19
CA LEU A 129 -0.61 -14.81 14.74
C LEU A 129 -1.81 -13.93 14.35
N VAL A 130 -2.95 -14.09 15.02
CA VAL A 130 -4.15 -13.26 14.80
C VAL A 130 -3.86 -11.80 15.16
N ALA A 131 -3.24 -11.54 16.32
CA ALA A 131 -2.89 -10.20 16.76
C ALA A 131 -1.89 -9.51 15.79
N GLN A 132 -0.88 -10.24 15.32
CA GLN A 132 0.05 -9.74 14.30
C GLN A 132 -0.65 -9.41 12.98
N ASN A 133 -1.58 -10.26 12.55
CA ASN A 133 -2.36 -10.02 11.32
C ASN A 133 -3.28 -8.80 11.45
N GLU A 134 -3.95 -8.62 12.59
CA GLU A 134 -4.78 -7.44 12.86
C GLU A 134 -3.93 -6.17 12.98
N GLN A 135 -2.78 -6.23 13.62
CA GLN A 135 -1.84 -5.12 13.69
C GLN A 135 -1.31 -4.74 12.30
N LEU A 136 -0.98 -5.72 11.46
CA LEU A 136 -0.61 -5.49 10.06
C LEU A 136 -1.77 -4.87 9.26
N ARG A 137 -2.99 -5.39 9.44
CA ARG A 137 -4.20 -4.82 8.81
C ARG A 137 -4.47 -3.39 9.26
N SER A 138 -4.40 -3.11 10.56
CA SER A 138 -4.63 -1.77 11.10
C SER A 138 -3.54 -0.78 10.64
N ARG A 139 -2.28 -1.21 10.55
CA ARG A 139 -1.18 -0.42 9.98
C ARG A 139 -1.42 -0.10 8.51
N LEU A 140 -1.83 -1.08 7.71
CA LEU A 140 -2.18 -0.87 6.30
C LEU A 140 -3.41 0.04 6.13
N LEU A 141 -4.40 -0.04 7.04
CA LEU A 141 -5.62 0.76 6.99
C LEU A 141 -5.45 2.16 7.61
N SER A 142 -4.58 2.33 8.60
CA SER A 142 -4.32 3.64 9.22
C SER A 142 -3.58 4.60 8.29
N GLY A 143 -2.91 4.05 7.26
CA GLY A 143 -2.16 4.83 6.29
C GLY A 143 -1.05 5.70 6.91
N ARG A 144 -0.59 5.39 8.14
CA ARG A 144 0.49 6.12 8.80
C ARG A 144 1.65 5.16 9.04
N PRO A 145 2.82 5.40 8.42
CA PRO A 145 4.02 4.65 8.72
C PRO A 145 4.48 4.94 10.17
N ASP A 146 5.08 3.96 10.82
CA ASP A 146 5.65 4.12 12.16
C ASP A 146 6.90 5.03 12.13
N HIS A 147 7.61 5.04 11.01
CA HIS A 147 8.83 5.80 10.74
C HIS A 147 8.68 6.73 9.52
N PRO A 148 7.91 7.84 9.62
CA PRO A 148 7.67 8.76 8.52
C PRO A 148 8.94 9.38 7.94
N GLU A 149 10.04 9.44 8.72
CA GLU A 149 11.35 9.95 8.30
C GLU A 149 11.94 9.20 7.09
N TYR A 150 11.55 7.95 6.86
CA TYR A 150 11.99 7.21 5.67
C TYR A 150 11.39 7.72 4.37
N PHE A 151 10.28 8.46 4.47
CA PHE A 151 9.47 8.93 3.33
C PHE A 151 9.45 10.46 3.22
N GLU A 152 10.27 11.19 3.97
CA GLU A 152 10.26 12.66 4.04
C GLU A 152 10.50 13.37 2.68
N ASP A 153 11.23 12.71 1.75
CA ASP A 153 11.43 13.22 0.40
C ASP A 153 10.19 13.11 -0.49
N ILE A 154 9.15 12.38 -0.03
CA ILE A 154 7.94 12.12 -0.80
C ILE A 154 6.81 12.98 -0.25
N ILE A 155 6.50 14.04 -0.96
CA ILE A 155 5.45 14.98 -0.57
C ILE A 155 4.11 14.44 -1.02
N SER A 156 3.28 13.99 -0.08
CA SER A 156 1.92 13.50 -0.34
C SER A 156 1.04 13.56 0.90
N ASN A 157 -0.23 13.93 0.68
CA ASN A 157 -1.32 13.82 1.66
C ASN A 157 -2.37 12.78 1.26
N ASP A 158 -2.24 12.16 0.09
CA ASP A 158 -3.16 11.15 -0.41
C ASP A 158 -3.15 9.89 0.47
N LEU A 159 -4.32 9.38 0.83
CA LEU A 159 -4.47 8.23 1.72
C LEU A 159 -3.90 6.94 1.11
N ARG A 160 -3.98 6.77 -0.21
CA ARG A 160 -3.40 5.61 -0.91
C ARG A 160 -1.88 5.63 -0.83
N MET A 161 -1.27 6.83 -0.99
CA MET A 161 0.17 6.97 -0.80
C MET A 161 0.60 6.66 0.63
N LYS A 162 -0.16 7.12 1.61
CA LYS A 162 0.11 6.79 3.03
C LYS A 162 0.00 5.28 3.31
N SER A 163 -1.00 4.60 2.73
CA SER A 163 -1.11 3.14 2.81
C SER A 163 0.06 2.43 2.13
N ILE A 164 0.54 2.95 0.99
CA ILE A 164 1.74 2.46 0.33
C ILE A 164 2.96 2.61 1.26
N PHE A 165 3.17 3.76 1.92
CA PHE A 165 4.29 3.97 2.84
C PHE A 165 4.28 2.96 3.99
N SER A 166 3.13 2.72 4.61
CA SER A 166 3.00 1.69 5.66
C SER A 166 3.33 0.29 5.14
N TYR A 167 2.88 -0.05 3.93
CA TYR A 167 3.23 -1.32 3.29
C TYR A 167 4.73 -1.44 3.01
N LEU A 168 5.35 -0.36 2.50
CA LEU A 168 6.79 -0.34 2.21
C LEU A 168 7.62 -0.54 3.48
N GLU A 169 7.22 0.04 4.59
CA GLU A 169 7.89 -0.12 5.88
C GLU A 169 7.89 -1.58 6.35
N VAL A 170 6.76 -2.29 6.15
CA VAL A 170 6.63 -3.71 6.48
C VAL A 170 7.54 -4.60 5.61
N ILE A 171 7.63 -4.34 4.30
CA ILE A 171 8.42 -5.18 3.38
C ILE A 171 9.90 -4.76 3.30
N ALA A 172 10.25 -3.58 3.82
CA ALA A 172 11.61 -3.04 3.72
C ALA A 172 12.68 -3.96 4.33
N PRO A 173 12.48 -4.60 5.51
CA PRO A 173 13.49 -5.49 6.10
C PRO A 173 13.73 -6.79 5.31
N ALA A 174 12.78 -7.22 4.47
CA ALA A 174 12.90 -8.43 3.67
C ALA A 174 14.04 -8.33 2.65
N SER A 175 14.57 -9.48 2.26
CA SER A 175 15.64 -9.56 1.24
C SER A 175 15.11 -9.78 -0.17
N ASP A 176 13.84 -10.16 -0.28
CA ASP A 176 13.21 -10.48 -1.55
C ASP A 176 13.07 -9.26 -2.47
N PRO A 177 13.00 -9.49 -3.79
CA PRO A 177 12.82 -8.44 -4.78
C PRO A 177 11.52 -7.66 -4.60
N VAL A 178 11.54 -6.38 -4.98
CA VAL A 178 10.36 -5.51 -5.04
C VAL A 178 10.16 -5.02 -6.46
N LEU A 179 8.93 -5.12 -6.97
CA LEU A 179 8.52 -4.58 -8.26
C LEU A 179 7.65 -3.32 -8.04
N ILE A 180 8.13 -2.18 -8.52
CA ILE A 180 7.41 -0.91 -8.47
C ILE A 180 6.81 -0.65 -9.86
N THR A 181 5.49 -0.51 -9.94
CA THR A 181 4.77 -0.20 -11.17
C THR A 181 4.09 1.17 -11.08
N GLY A 182 3.96 1.85 -12.19
CA GLY A 182 3.28 3.15 -12.26
C GLY A 182 3.75 3.96 -13.45
N GLU A 183 2.96 4.93 -13.85
CA GLU A 183 3.26 5.80 -14.99
C GLU A 183 4.59 6.53 -14.84
N THR A 184 5.13 7.01 -15.97
CA THR A 184 6.34 7.83 -15.96
C THR A 184 6.13 9.10 -15.12
N GLY A 185 7.11 9.45 -14.28
CA GLY A 185 7.07 10.67 -13.47
C GLY A 185 6.23 10.60 -12.20
N THR A 186 5.80 9.40 -11.75
CA THR A 186 5.04 9.19 -10.50
C THR A 186 5.93 9.17 -9.24
N GLY A 187 7.26 9.09 -9.36
CA GLY A 187 8.23 9.07 -8.25
C GLY A 187 8.71 7.67 -7.86
N LYS A 188 8.77 6.72 -8.81
CA LYS A 188 9.25 5.35 -8.58
C LYS A 188 10.66 5.29 -7.96
N ASP A 189 11.55 6.19 -8.37
CA ASP A 189 12.90 6.35 -7.87
C ASP A 189 12.94 6.77 -6.39
N LEU A 190 12.10 7.71 -5.99
CA LEU A 190 11.98 8.14 -4.59
C LEU A 190 11.46 7.01 -3.70
N ILE A 191 10.48 6.23 -4.19
CA ILE A 191 9.99 5.04 -3.49
C ILE A 191 11.09 4.00 -3.32
N ALA A 192 11.86 3.71 -4.37
CA ALA A 192 12.99 2.76 -4.28
C ALA A 192 14.05 3.21 -3.25
N SER A 193 14.38 4.50 -3.24
CA SER A 193 15.28 5.10 -2.26
C SER A 193 14.73 5.01 -0.83
N SER A 194 13.42 5.24 -0.65
CA SER A 194 12.77 5.12 0.66
C SER A 194 12.76 3.68 1.18
N ILE A 195 12.52 2.68 0.30
CA ILE A 195 12.65 1.26 0.66
C ILE A 195 14.08 0.95 1.14
N HIS A 196 15.09 1.46 0.45
CA HIS A 196 16.49 1.28 0.87
C HIS A 196 16.74 1.87 2.26
N ARG A 197 16.31 3.11 2.53
CA ARG A 197 16.43 3.74 3.87
C ARG A 197 15.72 2.93 4.95
N ALA A 198 14.47 2.54 4.69
CA ALA A 198 13.67 1.75 5.62
C ALA A 198 14.25 0.35 5.86
N SER A 199 14.97 -0.24 4.91
CA SER A 199 15.62 -1.54 5.03
C SER A 199 16.82 -1.54 5.97
N ARG A 200 17.36 -0.35 6.32
CA ARG A 200 18.56 -0.17 7.16
C ARG A 200 19.80 -0.93 6.66
N ARG A 201 19.87 -1.24 5.36
CA ARG A 201 21.02 -1.91 4.75
C ARG A 201 22.24 -0.99 4.76
N LYS A 202 23.41 -1.52 5.09
CA LYS A 202 24.66 -0.73 5.26
C LYS A 202 25.35 -0.40 3.93
N GLY A 203 25.09 -1.15 2.85
CA GLY A 203 25.65 -0.91 1.53
C GLY A 203 24.98 0.25 0.82
N ARG A 204 25.50 0.60 -0.36
CA ARG A 204 25.02 1.75 -1.14
C ARG A 204 23.68 1.47 -1.84
N PHE A 205 22.91 2.52 -2.06
CA PHE A 205 21.82 2.53 -3.05
C PHE A 205 22.41 2.85 -4.42
N VAL A 206 22.35 1.90 -5.34
CA VAL A 206 22.89 2.04 -6.70
C VAL A 206 21.73 1.91 -7.67
N SER A 207 21.58 2.87 -8.60
CA SER A 207 20.48 2.89 -9.55
C SER A 207 20.99 2.79 -10.98
N LEU A 208 20.24 2.07 -11.84
CA LEU A 208 20.45 1.97 -13.26
C LEU A 208 19.12 2.11 -13.99
N ASN A 209 19.02 3.07 -14.89
CA ASN A 209 17.93 3.12 -15.86
C ASN A 209 18.30 2.23 -17.05
N THR A 210 17.47 1.24 -17.35
CA THR A 210 17.74 0.24 -18.39
C THR A 210 17.14 0.62 -19.76
N ALA A 211 16.39 1.70 -19.84
CA ALA A 211 15.78 2.16 -21.08
C ALA A 211 16.85 2.53 -22.12
N GLY A 212 16.74 1.96 -23.31
CA GLY A 212 17.63 2.28 -24.45
C GLY A 212 19.05 1.71 -24.33
N LEU A 213 19.36 0.90 -23.33
CA LEU A 213 20.63 0.19 -23.24
C LEU A 213 20.62 -1.04 -24.16
N ASP A 214 21.66 -1.17 -24.99
CA ASP A 214 21.90 -2.43 -25.69
C ASP A 214 22.45 -3.51 -24.73
N ASP A 215 22.41 -4.79 -25.15
CA ASP A 215 22.76 -5.94 -24.31
C ASP A 215 24.20 -5.93 -23.80
N ASN A 216 25.12 -5.34 -24.56
CA ASN A 216 26.54 -5.27 -24.19
C ASN A 216 26.75 -4.18 -23.15
N ILE A 217 26.20 -2.98 -23.40
CA ILE A 217 26.27 -1.84 -22.45
C ILE A 217 25.56 -2.21 -21.14
N PHE A 218 24.36 -2.82 -21.21
CA PHE A 218 23.66 -3.30 -20.04
C PHE A 218 24.51 -4.27 -19.22
N SER A 219 25.11 -5.27 -19.89
CA SER A 219 25.90 -6.30 -19.21
C SER A 219 27.20 -5.74 -18.64
N ASP A 220 27.89 -4.89 -19.38
CA ASP A 220 29.13 -4.25 -18.90
C ASP A 220 28.85 -3.33 -17.71
N THR A 221 27.80 -2.54 -17.78
CA THR A 221 27.45 -1.62 -16.69
C THR A 221 27.00 -2.38 -15.44
N LEU A 222 26.16 -3.40 -15.61
CA LEU A 222 25.57 -4.13 -14.49
C LEU A 222 26.57 -5.10 -13.83
N PHE A 223 27.29 -5.89 -14.64
CA PHE A 223 28.14 -6.98 -14.17
C PHE A 223 29.65 -6.68 -14.21
N GLY A 224 30.05 -5.62 -14.92
CA GLY A 224 31.45 -5.29 -15.14
C GLY A 224 32.13 -6.24 -16.13
N HIS A 225 33.44 -6.05 -16.30
CA HIS A 225 34.24 -6.90 -17.17
C HIS A 225 35.66 -7.15 -16.61
N VAL A 226 36.22 -8.27 -17.02
CA VAL A 226 37.64 -8.56 -16.80
C VAL A 226 38.46 -8.05 -18.00
N ARG A 227 39.74 -7.78 -17.77
CA ARG A 227 40.67 -7.35 -18.82
C ARG A 227 40.67 -8.37 -19.96
N GLY A 228 40.54 -7.88 -21.20
CA GLY A 228 40.51 -8.71 -22.39
C GLY A 228 39.13 -9.23 -22.79
N ALA A 229 38.08 -8.89 -22.10
CA ALA A 229 36.71 -9.27 -22.41
C ALA A 229 36.26 -8.82 -23.81
N PHE A 230 36.77 -7.68 -24.29
CA PHE A 230 36.55 -7.14 -25.64
C PHE A 230 37.74 -6.27 -26.06
N THR A 231 37.78 -5.82 -27.32
CA THR A 231 38.96 -5.14 -27.95
C THR A 231 39.53 -3.96 -27.16
N ASP A 232 38.69 -3.22 -26.43
CA ASP A 232 39.10 -2.06 -25.61
C ASP A 232 39.10 -2.32 -24.09
N ALA A 233 38.89 -3.53 -23.65
CA ALA A 233 38.91 -3.92 -22.23
C ALA A 233 40.36 -3.98 -21.67
N ARG A 234 40.98 -2.82 -21.49
CA ARG A 234 42.39 -2.69 -21.02
C ARG A 234 42.56 -2.95 -19.53
N LYS A 235 41.50 -2.78 -18.74
CA LYS A 235 41.49 -2.93 -17.26
C LYS A 235 40.22 -3.68 -16.84
N ASN A 236 40.22 -4.22 -15.62
CA ASN A 236 38.99 -4.71 -15.01
C ASN A 236 38.08 -3.52 -14.64
N ARG A 237 36.76 -3.70 -14.84
CA ARG A 237 35.75 -2.75 -14.41
C ARG A 237 34.75 -3.44 -13.48
N LYS A 238 34.54 -2.86 -12.31
CA LYS A 238 33.49 -3.30 -11.39
C LYS A 238 32.12 -2.98 -11.95
N GLY A 239 31.19 -3.93 -11.81
CA GLY A 239 29.80 -3.72 -12.17
C GLY A 239 28.98 -3.11 -11.03
N LEU A 240 27.81 -2.54 -11.36
CA LEU A 240 26.91 -1.96 -10.37
C LEU A 240 26.39 -2.97 -9.34
N VAL A 241 26.33 -4.27 -9.68
CA VAL A 241 25.99 -5.34 -8.73
C VAL A 241 27.03 -5.40 -7.59
N GLU A 242 28.31 -5.30 -7.91
CA GLU A 242 29.40 -5.27 -6.92
C GLU A 242 29.37 -3.99 -6.09
N GLU A 243 29.10 -2.83 -6.73
CA GLU A 243 28.99 -1.53 -6.03
C GLU A 243 27.81 -1.51 -5.05
N ALA A 244 26.72 -2.23 -5.35
CA ALA A 244 25.53 -2.36 -4.52
C ALA A 244 25.67 -3.41 -3.41
N ALA A 245 26.84 -4.04 -3.24
CA ALA A 245 27.06 -5.11 -2.26
C ALA A 245 26.58 -4.70 -0.86
N HIS A 246 25.84 -5.60 -0.19
CA HIS A 246 25.17 -5.37 1.11
C HIS A 246 24.19 -4.17 1.15
N GLY A 247 23.91 -3.58 0.00
CA GLY A 247 23.00 -2.46 -0.21
C GLY A 247 21.79 -2.83 -1.07
N THR A 248 21.46 -1.93 -1.97
CA THR A 248 20.30 -2.09 -2.86
C THR A 248 20.68 -1.70 -4.28
N LEU A 249 20.36 -2.57 -5.23
CA LEU A 249 20.42 -2.32 -6.66
C LEU A 249 19.02 -2.00 -7.17
N PHE A 250 18.83 -0.80 -7.68
CA PHE A 250 17.58 -0.36 -8.29
C PHE A 250 17.69 -0.35 -9.82
N LEU A 251 16.81 -1.10 -10.48
CA LEU A 251 16.75 -1.20 -11.94
C LEU A 251 15.44 -0.55 -12.42
N ASP A 252 15.54 0.60 -13.05
CA ASP A 252 14.38 1.30 -13.61
C ASP A 252 14.13 0.89 -15.07
N GLU A 253 12.86 0.91 -15.48
CA GLU A 253 12.34 0.61 -16.82
C GLU A 253 12.69 -0.82 -17.30
N ILE A 254 12.63 -1.81 -16.39
CA ILE A 254 12.94 -3.20 -16.72
C ILE A 254 12.02 -3.81 -17.81
N GLY A 255 10.86 -3.21 -18.01
CA GLY A 255 9.95 -3.62 -19.07
C GLY A 255 10.59 -3.51 -20.47
N ASP A 256 11.58 -2.66 -20.67
CA ASP A 256 12.23 -2.44 -21.96
C ASP A 256 13.47 -3.32 -22.18
N LEU A 257 13.82 -4.20 -21.23
CA LEU A 257 14.94 -5.16 -21.38
C LEU A 257 14.72 -6.11 -22.55
N SER A 258 15.81 -6.36 -23.27
CA SER A 258 15.85 -7.41 -24.31
C SER A 258 15.71 -8.81 -23.70
N PRO A 259 15.32 -9.82 -24.48
CA PRO A 259 15.26 -11.21 -24.01
C PRO A 259 16.59 -11.73 -23.45
N ALA A 260 17.73 -11.32 -24.03
CA ALA A 260 19.06 -11.70 -23.55
C ALA A 260 19.39 -11.10 -22.20
N SER A 261 19.09 -9.82 -22.00
CA SER A 261 19.27 -9.13 -20.72
C SER A 261 18.32 -9.67 -19.62
N GLN A 262 17.09 -10.07 -19.98
CA GLN A 262 16.16 -10.71 -19.06
C GLN A 262 16.71 -12.06 -18.52
N VAL A 263 17.38 -12.86 -19.32
CA VAL A 263 18.03 -14.13 -18.89
C VAL A 263 19.13 -13.86 -17.87
N LYS A 264 19.94 -12.82 -18.09
CA LYS A 264 21.03 -12.45 -17.16
C LYS A 264 20.47 -11.95 -15.84
N LEU A 265 19.43 -11.12 -15.89
CA LEU A 265 18.75 -10.63 -14.68
C LEU A 265 18.07 -11.77 -13.90
N LEU A 266 17.49 -12.75 -14.60
CA LEU A 266 16.90 -13.93 -13.98
C LEU A 266 17.93 -14.69 -13.14
N LYS A 267 19.12 -14.97 -13.70
CA LYS A 267 20.20 -15.65 -12.96
C LYS A 267 20.63 -14.87 -11.71
N LEU A 268 20.79 -13.56 -11.84
CA LEU A 268 21.09 -12.69 -10.69
C LEU A 268 20.04 -12.77 -9.59
N THR A 269 18.74 -12.80 -9.97
CA THR A 269 17.64 -12.80 -9.00
C THR A 269 17.33 -14.17 -8.42
N GLN A 270 17.61 -15.28 -9.13
CA GLN A 270 17.36 -16.64 -8.68
C GLN A 270 18.49 -17.17 -7.79
N ASP A 271 19.72 -17.06 -8.30
CA ASP A 271 20.87 -17.74 -7.72
C ASP A 271 21.74 -16.80 -6.86
N ASN A 272 21.45 -15.48 -6.90
CA ASN A 272 22.28 -14.42 -6.31
C ASN A 272 23.74 -14.47 -6.83
N VAL A 273 23.91 -14.86 -8.09
CA VAL A 273 25.21 -14.92 -8.75
C VAL A 273 25.17 -14.23 -10.10
N TYR A 274 26.32 -13.70 -10.52
CA TYR A 274 26.49 -13.07 -11.82
C TYR A 274 27.88 -13.40 -12.39
N TRP A 275 28.07 -13.16 -13.69
CA TRP A 275 29.34 -13.36 -14.40
C TRP A 275 29.80 -12.01 -14.96
N PRO A 276 30.95 -11.48 -14.54
CA PRO A 276 31.59 -10.38 -15.25
C PRO A 276 31.86 -10.76 -16.70
N LEU A 277 31.74 -9.82 -17.62
CA LEU A 277 32.02 -10.08 -19.04
C LEU A 277 33.45 -10.57 -19.23
N GLY A 278 33.59 -11.65 -19.99
CA GLY A 278 34.87 -12.32 -20.23
C GLY A 278 35.37 -13.22 -19.08
N SER A 279 34.56 -13.41 -18.02
CA SER A 279 34.90 -14.31 -16.92
C SER A 279 34.02 -15.56 -16.95
N ASP A 280 34.65 -16.74 -16.80
CA ASP A 280 33.93 -18.01 -16.62
C ASP A 280 33.61 -18.29 -15.14
N ARG A 281 34.06 -17.45 -14.23
CA ARG A 281 33.85 -17.63 -12.79
C ARG A 281 32.63 -16.79 -12.34
N PRO A 282 31.65 -17.42 -11.68
CA PRO A 282 30.54 -16.70 -11.08
C PRO A 282 31.01 -15.94 -9.83
N GLU A 283 30.40 -14.79 -9.62
CA GLU A 283 30.55 -13.99 -8.40
C GLU A 283 29.22 -13.92 -7.66
N ALA A 284 29.26 -13.93 -6.32
CA ALA A 284 28.06 -13.86 -5.49
C ALA A 284 27.61 -12.41 -5.31
N SER A 285 26.31 -12.18 -5.42
CA SER A 285 25.66 -10.89 -5.12
C SER A 285 25.04 -10.90 -3.73
N SER A 286 25.30 -9.86 -2.95
CA SER A 286 24.62 -9.59 -1.68
C SER A 286 23.67 -8.37 -1.77
N ALA A 287 23.48 -7.83 -2.96
CA ALA A 287 22.60 -6.70 -3.21
C ALA A 287 21.12 -7.12 -3.18
N ARG A 288 20.27 -6.33 -2.51
CA ARG A 288 18.84 -6.45 -2.67
C ARG A 288 18.41 -5.83 -3.99
N ILE A 289 17.53 -6.49 -4.73
CA ILE A 289 17.06 -6.01 -6.03
C ILE A 289 15.71 -5.32 -5.88
N ILE A 290 15.62 -4.09 -6.36
CA ILE A 290 14.37 -3.36 -6.56
C ILE A 290 14.25 -3.05 -8.05
N THR A 291 13.09 -3.32 -8.62
CA THR A 291 12.84 -3.10 -10.04
C THR A 291 11.68 -2.15 -10.23
N ALA A 292 11.71 -1.35 -11.30
CA ALA A 292 10.60 -0.48 -11.64
C ALA A 292 10.28 -0.51 -13.14
N THR A 293 9.03 -0.22 -13.49
CA THR A 293 8.59 -0.08 -14.88
C THR A 293 7.31 0.75 -14.99
N ASN A 294 7.18 1.45 -16.12
CA ASN A 294 5.93 2.09 -16.54
C ASN A 294 5.13 1.21 -17.51
N ARG A 295 5.71 0.09 -17.97
CA ARG A 295 5.06 -0.82 -18.93
C ARG A 295 4.12 -1.79 -18.21
N ASP A 296 3.05 -2.14 -18.88
CA ASP A 296 2.20 -3.26 -18.48
C ASP A 296 2.94 -4.58 -18.75
N LEU A 297 3.44 -5.20 -17.66
CA LEU A 297 4.15 -6.47 -17.76
C LEU A 297 3.21 -7.63 -18.09
N ASP A 298 1.94 -7.58 -17.71
CA ASP A 298 0.97 -8.63 -18.00
C ASP A 298 0.67 -8.65 -19.50
N GLU A 299 0.54 -7.48 -20.16
CA GLU A 299 0.44 -7.36 -21.60
C GLU A 299 1.70 -7.87 -22.31
N ARG A 300 2.89 -7.53 -21.80
CA ARG A 300 4.18 -7.99 -22.37
C ARG A 300 4.38 -9.49 -22.23
N LEU A 301 3.93 -10.10 -21.15
CA LEU A 301 3.89 -11.55 -20.94
C LEU A 301 3.00 -12.24 -22.00
N GLY A 302 1.80 -11.69 -22.22
CA GLY A 302 0.88 -12.20 -23.25
C GLY A 302 1.44 -12.14 -24.66
N ARG A 303 2.29 -11.14 -24.96
CA ARG A 303 2.96 -10.96 -26.26
C ARG A 303 4.32 -11.68 -26.36
N GLY A 304 4.75 -12.43 -25.34
CA GLY A 304 6.05 -13.10 -25.30
C GLY A 304 7.27 -12.16 -25.27
N LYS A 305 7.06 -10.86 -24.95
CA LYS A 305 8.13 -9.85 -24.85
C LYS A 305 8.80 -9.80 -23.50
N PHE A 306 8.20 -10.45 -22.50
CA PHE A 306 8.76 -10.58 -21.15
C PHE A 306 8.65 -12.03 -20.71
N ARG A 307 9.69 -12.53 -20.03
CA ARG A 307 9.74 -13.93 -19.59
C ARG A 307 8.90 -14.13 -18.34
N ARG A 308 8.13 -15.22 -18.30
CA ARG A 308 7.29 -15.57 -17.14
C ARG A 308 8.12 -15.90 -15.89
N ASP A 309 9.24 -16.61 -16.06
CA ASP A 309 10.11 -17.00 -14.97
C ASP A 309 10.73 -15.77 -14.26
N LEU A 310 11.21 -14.78 -15.02
CA LEU A 310 11.71 -13.53 -14.47
C LEU A 310 10.59 -12.75 -13.76
N TYR A 311 9.40 -12.64 -14.38
CA TYR A 311 8.27 -11.94 -13.79
C TYR A 311 7.93 -12.46 -12.39
N TYR A 312 7.75 -13.79 -12.24
CA TYR A 312 7.44 -14.36 -10.93
C TYR A 312 8.56 -14.17 -9.91
N ARG A 313 9.80 -14.11 -10.34
CA ARG A 313 10.94 -13.92 -9.44
C ARG A 313 11.07 -12.49 -8.92
N ILE A 314 10.79 -11.48 -9.75
CA ILE A 314 10.88 -10.06 -9.36
C ILE A 314 9.59 -9.54 -8.72
N ASN A 315 8.46 -10.21 -8.93
CA ASN A 315 7.14 -9.81 -8.45
C ASN A 315 6.78 -10.45 -7.08
N THR A 316 7.76 -10.63 -6.20
CA THR A 316 7.52 -11.14 -4.84
C THR A 316 6.74 -10.11 -4.03
N TYR A 317 7.18 -8.85 -4.04
CA TYR A 317 6.43 -7.72 -3.49
C TYR A 317 6.10 -6.74 -4.61
N ARG A 318 4.82 -6.45 -4.79
CA ARG A 318 4.35 -5.50 -5.82
C ARG A 318 3.85 -4.21 -5.19
N VAL A 319 4.34 -3.09 -5.72
CA VAL A 319 3.92 -1.73 -5.33
C VAL A 319 3.44 -1.01 -6.58
N HIS A 320 2.19 -0.54 -6.56
CA HIS A 320 1.63 0.25 -7.66
C HIS A 320 1.44 1.69 -7.22
N LEU A 321 2.06 2.63 -7.95
CA LEU A 321 1.94 4.06 -7.68
C LEU A 321 0.78 4.65 -8.50
N PRO A 322 -0.22 5.24 -7.84
CA PRO A 322 -1.30 5.90 -8.55
C PRO A 322 -0.79 7.13 -9.32
N PRO A 323 -1.33 7.42 -10.51
CA PRO A 323 -0.99 8.61 -11.26
C PRO A 323 -1.45 9.89 -10.55
N LEU A 324 -0.82 11.03 -10.87
CA LEU A 324 -1.06 12.30 -10.18
C LEU A 324 -2.53 12.76 -10.27
N ARG A 325 -3.20 12.53 -11.40
CA ARG A 325 -4.64 12.85 -11.58
C ARG A 325 -5.57 12.13 -10.59
N GLU A 326 -5.14 11.01 -10.04
CA GLU A 326 -5.86 10.29 -9.01
C GLU A 326 -5.56 10.79 -7.59
N ARG A 327 -4.51 11.57 -7.41
CA ARG A 327 -4.04 12.17 -6.14
C ARG A 327 -4.36 13.67 -6.11
N GLY A 328 -5.63 14.05 -6.32
CA GLY A 328 -6.03 15.44 -6.58
C GLY A 328 -5.56 16.49 -5.56
N ASP A 329 -5.45 16.13 -4.28
CA ASP A 329 -4.96 17.04 -3.25
C ASP A 329 -3.42 17.19 -3.29
N ASP A 330 -2.69 16.20 -3.76
CA ASP A 330 -1.26 16.27 -3.95
C ASP A 330 -0.85 17.24 -5.06
N ILE A 331 -1.72 17.47 -6.06
CA ILE A 331 -1.45 18.41 -7.15
C ILE A 331 -1.18 19.81 -6.58
N VAL A 332 -2.04 20.29 -5.71
CA VAL A 332 -1.91 21.64 -5.12
C VAL A 332 -0.72 21.68 -4.13
N LEU A 333 -0.56 20.63 -3.34
CA LEU A 333 0.54 20.52 -2.38
C LEU A 333 1.90 20.56 -3.09
N LEU A 334 2.07 19.74 -4.13
CA LEU A 334 3.28 19.68 -4.95
C LEU A 334 3.50 20.97 -5.76
N ALA A 335 2.43 21.59 -6.28
CA ALA A 335 2.52 22.86 -6.98
C ALA A 335 3.08 23.96 -6.07
N ARG A 336 2.60 24.07 -4.83
CA ARG A 336 3.12 25.03 -3.84
C ARG A 336 4.59 24.75 -3.51
N TYR A 337 4.94 23.49 -3.28
CA TYR A 337 6.33 23.11 -3.02
C TYR A 337 7.27 23.48 -4.18
N TYR A 338 6.86 23.15 -5.42
CA TYR A 338 7.70 23.49 -6.59
C TYR A 338 7.72 25.01 -6.89
N LEU A 339 6.65 25.72 -6.55
CA LEU A 339 6.63 27.19 -6.67
C LEU A 339 7.64 27.83 -5.72
N GLU A 340 7.63 27.42 -4.44
CA GLU A 340 8.59 27.90 -3.44
C GLU A 340 10.04 27.56 -3.87
N LYS A 341 10.27 26.34 -4.35
CA LYS A 341 11.56 25.90 -4.86
C LYS A 341 12.01 26.69 -6.08
N ALA A 342 11.10 26.97 -7.03
CA ALA A 342 11.40 27.77 -8.21
C ALA A 342 11.72 29.24 -7.86
N CYS A 343 10.99 29.84 -6.89
CA CYS A 343 11.31 31.16 -6.38
C CYS A 343 12.75 31.22 -5.82
N ALA A 344 13.12 30.21 -5.00
CA ALA A 344 14.46 30.14 -4.43
C ALA A 344 15.54 29.94 -5.49
N GLU A 345 15.38 29.04 -6.46
CA GLU A 345 16.37 28.77 -7.52
C GLU A 345 16.52 29.95 -8.52
N LEU A 346 15.44 30.69 -8.77
CA LEU A 346 15.44 31.83 -9.69
C LEU A 346 15.70 33.19 -9.01
N ASN A 347 16.00 33.18 -7.69
CA ASN A 347 16.18 34.38 -6.87
C ASN A 347 15.00 35.38 -7.01
N ARG A 348 13.75 34.87 -6.99
CA ARG A 348 12.55 35.70 -7.05
C ARG A 348 11.91 35.79 -5.65
N GLU A 349 11.12 36.83 -5.44
CA GLU A 349 10.29 36.93 -4.25
C GLU A 349 9.32 35.76 -4.16
N ARG A 350 8.92 35.40 -2.92
CA ARG A 350 7.99 34.31 -2.68
C ARG A 350 6.61 34.67 -3.28
N GLU A 351 6.16 33.86 -4.19
CA GLU A 351 4.84 33.98 -4.82
C GLU A 351 3.89 32.90 -4.27
N GLU A 352 2.61 33.25 -4.12
CA GLU A 352 1.60 32.32 -3.64
C GLU A 352 0.75 31.78 -4.78
N LEU A 353 0.40 30.51 -4.68
CA LEU A 353 -0.51 29.87 -5.62
C LEU A 353 -1.96 30.29 -5.29
N ARG A 354 -2.55 31.13 -6.15
CA ARG A 354 -3.91 31.59 -6.02
C ARG A 354 -4.93 30.47 -6.15
N PRO A 355 -6.13 30.59 -5.49
CA PRO A 355 -7.17 29.54 -5.53
C PRO A 355 -7.66 29.20 -6.94
N ASP A 356 -7.77 30.19 -7.84
CA ASP A 356 -8.17 29.97 -9.23
C ASP A 356 -7.16 29.13 -10.02
N LEU A 357 -5.85 29.36 -9.82
CA LEU A 357 -4.80 28.55 -10.41
C LEU A 357 -4.75 27.14 -9.81
N ALA A 358 -5.02 27.03 -8.51
CA ALA A 358 -5.11 25.70 -7.85
C ALA A 358 -6.24 24.84 -8.44
N MET A 359 -7.41 25.43 -8.72
CA MET A 359 -8.51 24.75 -9.40
C MET A 359 -8.16 24.37 -10.83
N LEU A 360 -7.50 25.26 -11.54
CA LEU A 360 -7.02 25.01 -12.91
C LEU A 360 -6.04 23.85 -12.94
N LEU A 361 -5.06 23.81 -12.04
CA LEU A 361 -4.10 22.73 -11.93
C LEU A 361 -4.77 21.37 -11.65
N LYS A 362 -5.81 21.34 -10.83
CA LYS A 362 -6.58 20.10 -10.55
C LYS A 362 -7.38 19.57 -11.75
N SER A 363 -7.64 20.38 -12.76
CA SER A 363 -8.42 19.98 -13.94
C SER A 363 -7.61 19.33 -15.06
N TYR A 364 -6.29 19.33 -14.96
CA TYR A 364 -5.41 18.76 -15.96
C TYR A 364 -4.97 17.35 -15.59
N ASP A 365 -4.83 16.46 -16.57
CA ASP A 365 -4.61 15.01 -16.35
C ASP A 365 -3.14 14.62 -16.08
N TYR A 366 -2.19 15.50 -16.37
CA TYR A 366 -0.76 15.27 -16.17
C TYR A 366 -0.24 13.94 -16.73
N PRO A 367 -0.18 13.73 -18.06
CA PRO A 367 0.38 12.51 -18.64
C PRO A 367 1.84 12.25 -18.23
N GLY A 368 2.61 13.30 -17.92
CA GLY A 368 3.96 13.21 -17.36
C GLY A 368 4.02 13.28 -15.84
N ASN A 369 2.87 13.21 -15.14
CA ASN A 369 2.73 13.17 -13.68
C ASN A 369 3.50 14.31 -12.96
N ILE A 370 4.19 13.99 -11.86
CA ILE A 370 4.93 14.96 -11.04
C ILE A 370 6.05 15.64 -11.84
N ARG A 371 6.69 14.91 -12.77
CA ARG A 371 7.75 15.48 -13.64
C ARG A 371 7.19 16.59 -14.51
N GLU A 372 5.99 16.40 -15.05
CA GLU A 372 5.31 17.42 -15.85
C GLU A 372 4.83 18.60 -15.03
N LEU A 373 4.23 18.37 -13.85
CA LEU A 373 3.82 19.44 -12.93
C LEU A 373 5.02 20.30 -12.53
N ARG A 374 6.14 19.69 -12.16
CA ARG A 374 7.39 20.42 -11.87
C ARG A 374 7.82 21.29 -13.06
N SER A 375 7.88 20.68 -14.25
CA SER A 375 8.27 21.41 -15.48
C SER A 375 7.33 22.59 -15.77
N LEU A 376 6.02 22.42 -15.56
CA LEU A 376 5.02 23.46 -15.74
C LEU A 376 5.29 24.66 -14.79
N ILE A 377 5.48 24.38 -13.50
CA ILE A 377 5.71 25.41 -12.49
C ILE A 377 7.02 26.16 -12.77
N PHE A 378 8.11 25.46 -13.04
CA PHE A 378 9.40 26.10 -13.34
C PHE A 378 9.34 26.93 -14.64
N ALA A 379 8.64 26.43 -15.67
CA ALA A 379 8.47 27.18 -16.92
C ALA A 379 7.63 28.43 -16.72
N SER A 380 6.58 28.39 -15.91
CA SER A 380 5.76 29.58 -15.60
C SER A 380 6.57 30.64 -14.84
N MET A 381 7.35 30.22 -13.86
CA MET A 381 8.21 31.12 -13.09
C MET A 381 9.30 31.75 -13.95
N ALA A 382 9.88 31.03 -14.88
CA ALA A 382 10.85 31.57 -15.84
C ALA A 382 10.25 32.57 -16.83
N ARG A 383 8.95 32.42 -17.20
CA ARG A 383 8.24 33.30 -18.16
C ARG A 383 7.56 34.52 -17.54
N GLY A 384 7.52 34.66 -16.22
CA GLY A 384 6.94 35.85 -15.60
C GLY A 384 6.16 35.62 -14.29
N GLY A 385 5.95 34.37 -13.89
CA GLY A 385 5.27 34.04 -12.62
C GLY A 385 4.12 33.04 -12.78
N PRO A 386 3.39 32.76 -11.68
CA PRO A 386 2.35 31.74 -11.68
C PRO A 386 1.17 32.05 -12.61
N ASP A 387 0.93 33.29 -12.98
CA ASP A 387 -0.15 33.68 -13.88
C ASP A 387 0.01 33.09 -15.29
N VAL A 388 1.23 32.83 -15.72
CA VAL A 388 1.54 32.19 -17.00
C VAL A 388 1.16 30.72 -17.06
N ILE A 389 0.86 30.08 -15.90
CA ILE A 389 0.41 28.67 -15.83
C ILE A 389 -0.78 28.43 -16.75
N ARG A 390 -1.74 29.37 -16.81
CA ARG A 390 -2.93 29.29 -17.64
C ARG A 390 -2.58 29.18 -19.13
N GLU A 391 -1.67 30.03 -19.59
CA GLU A 391 -1.20 30.05 -20.98
C GLU A 391 -0.49 28.76 -21.35
N ILE A 392 0.47 28.31 -20.50
CA ILE A 392 1.22 27.07 -20.75
C ILE A 392 0.32 25.85 -20.73
N LEU A 393 -0.69 25.78 -19.84
CA LEU A 393 -1.64 24.68 -19.83
C LEU A 393 -2.52 24.68 -21.10
N SER A 394 -2.95 25.83 -21.58
CA SER A 394 -3.70 25.93 -22.83
C SER A 394 -2.87 25.48 -24.04
N GLU A 395 -1.58 25.83 -24.06
CA GLU A 395 -0.64 25.36 -25.10
C GLU A 395 -0.48 23.83 -25.09
N ARG A 396 -0.38 23.22 -23.91
CA ARG A 396 -0.11 21.76 -23.74
C ARG A 396 -1.34 20.89 -23.90
N ALA A 397 -2.48 21.37 -23.41
CA ALA A 397 -3.72 20.59 -23.40
C ALA A 397 -4.45 20.59 -24.75
N GLY A 398 -4.02 21.45 -25.67
CA GLY A 398 -4.62 21.60 -27.01
C GLY A 398 -5.94 22.40 -27.02
N PRO A 399 -6.53 22.62 -28.20
CA PRO A 399 -7.67 23.50 -28.39
C PRO A 399 -8.96 23.06 -27.66
N ASP A 400 -9.02 21.80 -27.24
CA ASP A 400 -10.18 21.24 -26.53
C ASP A 400 -10.13 21.44 -24.99
N PHE A 401 -9.05 21.98 -24.47
CA PHE A 401 -8.92 22.24 -23.04
C PHE A 401 -9.63 23.54 -22.67
N VAL A 402 -10.81 23.44 -22.08
CA VAL A 402 -11.52 24.59 -21.49
C VAL A 402 -11.19 24.62 -20.00
N PRO A 403 -10.39 25.60 -19.52
CA PRO A 403 -10.11 25.74 -18.10
C PRO A 403 -11.42 25.90 -17.31
N PRO A 404 -11.60 25.20 -16.19
CA PRO A 404 -12.74 25.46 -15.31
C PRO A 404 -12.68 26.92 -14.83
N GLY A 405 -13.71 27.69 -15.09
CA GLY A 405 -13.79 29.11 -14.73
C GLY A 405 -13.58 30.10 -15.86
N VAL A 406 -13.31 29.68 -17.10
CA VAL A 406 -13.28 30.57 -18.30
C VAL A 406 -14.58 30.55 -19.09
N GLN A 407 -15.65 29.97 -18.56
CA GLN A 407 -16.94 30.53 -18.90
C GLN A 407 -17.11 31.79 -18.02
N SER A 408 -16.58 32.91 -18.50
CA SER A 408 -17.18 34.19 -18.19
C SER A 408 -18.68 34.03 -18.55
N PHE A 409 -19.50 33.83 -17.56
CA PHE A 409 -20.88 34.22 -17.70
C PHE A 409 -20.78 35.71 -18.01
N ASP A 410 -20.80 36.00 -19.29
CA ASP A 410 -21.08 37.37 -19.73
C ASP A 410 -22.43 37.70 -19.15
N GLN A 411 -22.43 38.37 -18.02
CA GLN A 411 -23.64 38.78 -17.32
C GLN A 411 -24.48 39.73 -18.21
N SER A 412 -23.96 40.09 -19.39
CA SER A 412 -24.68 40.96 -20.35
C SER A 412 -25.53 40.19 -21.36
N GLN A 413 -25.45 38.84 -21.46
CA GLN A 413 -26.28 38.11 -22.42
C GLN A 413 -26.81 36.78 -21.87
N LYS A 414 -27.98 36.80 -21.35
CA LYS A 414 -29.07 35.87 -21.12
C LYS A 414 -29.46 35.79 -19.65
N GLN A 415 -30.49 36.57 -19.31
CA GLN A 415 -31.36 36.27 -18.19
C GLN A 415 -31.78 34.79 -18.28
N TRP A 416 -31.31 33.99 -17.31
CA TRP A 416 -31.79 32.63 -17.11
C TRP A 416 -33.20 32.73 -16.59
N THR A 417 -34.19 32.69 -17.49
CA THR A 417 -35.59 32.64 -17.10
C THR A 417 -35.91 31.23 -16.63
N CYS A 418 -36.03 31.07 -15.31
CA CYS A 418 -36.59 29.85 -14.76
C CYS A 418 -38.03 29.67 -15.26
N PRO A 419 -38.44 28.48 -15.73
CA PRO A 419 -39.81 28.19 -16.04
C PRO A 419 -40.68 28.34 -14.78
N ASP A 420 -41.88 28.85 -14.96
CA ASP A 420 -42.88 28.93 -13.90
C ASP A 420 -43.96 27.86 -14.20
N PRO A 421 -44.21 26.88 -13.29
CA PRO A 421 -43.63 26.70 -11.95
C PRO A 421 -42.17 26.19 -11.95
N LEU A 422 -41.42 26.55 -10.92
CA LEU A 422 -40.04 26.09 -10.72
C LEU A 422 -39.96 24.56 -10.77
N PRO A 423 -39.10 24.00 -11.63
CA PRO A 423 -38.89 22.56 -11.69
C PRO A 423 -38.24 22.04 -10.40
N THR A 424 -38.55 20.80 -10.01
CA THR A 424 -37.84 20.14 -8.94
C THR A 424 -36.37 19.93 -9.33
N LEU A 425 -35.48 19.76 -8.35
CA LEU A 425 -34.04 19.49 -8.59
C LEU A 425 -33.81 18.33 -9.56
N SER A 426 -34.61 17.26 -9.46
CA SER A 426 -34.56 16.12 -10.36
C SER A 426 -34.92 16.49 -11.80
N GLN A 427 -35.99 17.22 -12.00
CA GLN A 427 -36.41 17.69 -13.31
C GLN A 427 -35.43 18.69 -13.93
N ALA A 428 -34.86 19.58 -13.13
CA ALA A 428 -33.83 20.52 -13.59
C ALA A 428 -32.55 19.79 -14.04
N VAL A 429 -32.15 18.79 -13.30
CA VAL A 429 -30.99 17.94 -13.67
C VAL A 429 -31.23 17.14 -14.96
N SER A 430 -32.43 16.55 -15.16
CA SER A 430 -32.78 15.88 -16.41
C SER A 430 -32.76 16.84 -17.60
N LEU A 431 -33.40 18.01 -17.47
CA LEU A 431 -33.40 19.03 -18.53
C LEU A 431 -31.99 19.48 -18.93
N LEU A 432 -31.12 19.69 -17.96
CA LEU A 432 -29.73 20.06 -18.21
C LEU A 432 -28.94 18.92 -18.92
N ILE A 433 -29.19 17.65 -18.55
CA ILE A 433 -28.58 16.49 -19.21
C ILE A 433 -29.06 16.38 -20.65
N ASP A 434 -30.38 16.52 -20.90
CA ASP A 434 -30.97 16.42 -22.23
C ASP A 434 -30.44 17.54 -23.15
N GLN A 435 -30.36 18.77 -22.67
CA GLN A 435 -29.78 19.88 -23.44
C GLN A 435 -28.28 19.70 -23.72
N ALA A 436 -27.53 19.17 -22.75
CA ALA A 436 -26.12 18.91 -22.98
C ALA A 436 -25.90 17.78 -23.99
N MET A 437 -26.74 16.75 -23.95
CA MET A 437 -26.72 15.65 -24.93
C MET A 437 -27.07 16.13 -26.34
N GLU A 438 -28.08 16.96 -26.47
CA GLU A 438 -28.48 17.55 -27.73
C GLU A 438 -27.37 18.46 -28.32
N LYS A 439 -26.77 19.34 -27.50
CA LYS A 439 -25.65 20.21 -27.93
C LYS A 439 -24.38 19.45 -28.27
N SER A 440 -24.20 18.27 -27.73
CA SER A 440 -23.04 17.41 -28.01
C SER A 440 -23.29 16.39 -29.15
N GLY A 441 -24.45 16.46 -29.83
CA GLY A 441 -24.82 15.53 -30.90
C GLY A 441 -24.92 14.07 -30.42
N GLY A 442 -25.35 13.83 -29.18
CA GLY A 442 -25.46 12.51 -28.57
C GLY A 442 -24.14 11.97 -27.96
N ASN A 443 -23.06 12.73 -28.03
CA ASN A 443 -21.75 12.31 -27.49
C ASN A 443 -21.69 12.52 -25.96
N GLN A 444 -21.75 11.41 -25.21
CA GLN A 444 -21.72 11.42 -23.75
C GLN A 444 -20.46 12.07 -23.15
N ALA A 445 -19.31 11.95 -23.82
CA ALA A 445 -18.08 12.60 -23.37
C ALA A 445 -18.15 14.14 -23.56
N GLY A 446 -18.76 14.58 -24.66
CA GLY A 446 -19.07 15.99 -24.94
C GLY A 446 -20.07 16.56 -23.94
N ALA A 447 -21.17 15.84 -23.70
CA ALA A 447 -22.22 16.26 -22.74
C ALA A 447 -21.69 16.35 -21.31
N ALA A 448 -20.87 15.39 -20.86
CA ALA A 448 -20.23 15.43 -19.54
C ALA A 448 -19.32 16.66 -19.40
N ARG A 449 -18.61 17.03 -20.45
CA ARG A 449 -17.76 18.23 -20.50
C ARG A 449 -18.60 19.52 -20.38
N ILE A 450 -19.72 19.63 -21.12
CA ILE A 450 -20.64 20.77 -21.05
C ILE A 450 -21.22 20.95 -19.65
N LEU A 451 -21.49 19.83 -18.96
CA LEU A 451 -22.06 19.83 -17.59
C LEU A 451 -21.02 19.96 -16.48
N GLY A 452 -19.72 19.96 -16.79
CA GLY A 452 -18.64 20.03 -15.79
C GLY A 452 -18.56 18.80 -14.87
N ILE A 453 -19.00 17.62 -15.35
CA ILE A 453 -18.99 16.37 -14.58
C ILE A 453 -18.22 15.27 -15.32
N SER A 454 -17.77 14.23 -14.59
CA SER A 454 -17.14 13.08 -15.24
C SER A 454 -18.15 12.27 -16.08
N ARG A 455 -17.67 11.61 -17.15
CA ARG A 455 -18.49 10.71 -17.97
C ARG A 455 -19.16 9.60 -17.14
N GLN A 456 -18.50 9.11 -16.10
CA GLN A 456 -19.07 8.11 -15.20
C GLN A 456 -20.21 8.69 -14.35
N ALA A 457 -20.08 9.95 -13.89
CA ALA A 457 -21.12 10.65 -13.15
C ALA A 457 -22.34 10.94 -14.04
N LEU A 458 -22.13 11.30 -15.31
CA LEU A 458 -23.21 11.47 -16.28
C LEU A 458 -23.95 10.15 -16.52
N ASN A 459 -23.22 9.05 -16.77
CA ASN A 459 -23.83 7.72 -16.99
C ASN A 459 -24.65 7.22 -15.80
N ARG A 460 -24.21 7.49 -14.56
CA ARG A 460 -24.99 7.13 -13.35
C ARG A 460 -26.31 7.93 -13.26
N ARG A 461 -26.31 9.16 -13.73
CA ARG A 461 -27.50 10.02 -13.69
C ARG A 461 -28.48 9.65 -14.82
N ILE A 462 -28.00 9.37 -16.02
CA ILE A 462 -28.83 8.89 -17.14
C ILE A 462 -29.51 7.55 -16.82
N LYS A 463 -28.85 6.65 -16.06
CA LYS A 463 -29.44 5.36 -15.64
C LYS A 463 -30.43 5.49 -14.46
N LYS A 464 -30.50 6.62 -13.79
CA LYS A 464 -31.41 6.87 -12.66
C LYS A 464 -32.66 7.68 -13.08
N THR A 465 -32.65 8.25 -14.28
CA THR A 465 -33.80 8.86 -14.95
C THR A 465 -34.48 7.85 -15.85
#